data_c5520be1cd4f2563b8526c24a4fe9565
#
_entry.id   c5520be1cd4f2563b8526c24a4fe9565
#
_cell.length_a   1.000
_cell.length_b   1.000
_cell.length_c   1.000
_cell.angle_alpha   90.00
_cell.angle_beta   90.00
_cell.angle_gamma   90.00
#
_symmetry.space_group_name_H-M   'P 1'
#
loop_
_entity.id
_entity.type
_entity.pdbx_description
1 polymer ?
#
loop_
_entity_poly.entity_id
_entity_poly.type
_entity_poly.pdbx_seq_one_letter_code
_entity_poly.pdbx_strand_id
1 'polypeptide(L)'
;MNNKQEEVEIDLLEIFFLIKKRIWIILAAGLILGGATGIFTHYCIQPTYSSTAKLYILTSSTSITSLADIQVGTSLTKDYIQLVQSRPVVEEVISNLKLNRTYEEVLDQMSFSNPTDTRILVITAEDPDPVLAKDMVDEFVEVAKVNIASIMKTEEPSIVEMGYIANKPVSPSMKKNVAIGALLGMFIAVAIILVLYLIDDTVKSSDDIEKYLGLNTLTAIPLREDEEIKKRKWSSKLGKGKKKDGK
;
A
#
# COMPACT_ATOMS: atom_id res chain seq x y z
N MET A 1 -37.61 28.51 -29.01
CA MET A 1 -36.79 27.31 -29.11
C MET A 1 -36.22 27.04 -27.73
N ASN A 2 -36.90 26.18 -26.95
CA ASN A 2 -36.45 25.77 -25.62
C ASN A 2 -35.48 24.59 -25.78
N ASN A 3 -34.21 24.87 -25.66
CA ASN A 3 -33.21 23.80 -25.46
C ASN A 3 -33.46 23.23 -24.06
N LYS A 4 -34.29 22.21 -23.93
CA LYS A 4 -34.21 21.28 -22.80
C LYS A 4 -32.88 20.53 -23.00
N GLN A 5 -31.86 20.92 -22.27
CA GLN A 5 -30.72 20.03 -22.02
C GLN A 5 -31.33 18.80 -21.35
N GLU A 6 -31.32 17.67 -22.04
CA GLU A 6 -31.65 16.35 -21.46
C GLU A 6 -30.62 16.11 -20.37
N GLU A 7 -30.98 16.40 -19.14
CA GLU A 7 -30.23 15.97 -17.97
C GLU A 7 -30.26 14.45 -17.96
N VAL A 8 -29.13 13.82 -18.18
CA VAL A 8 -28.96 12.38 -18.04
C VAL A 8 -29.16 12.08 -16.55
N GLU A 9 -30.38 11.74 -16.14
CA GLU A 9 -30.66 11.28 -14.78
C GLU A 9 -29.98 9.91 -14.59
N ILE A 10 -28.84 9.93 -13.93
CA ILE A 10 -28.12 8.71 -13.56
C ILE A 10 -28.87 8.07 -12.38
N ASP A 11 -29.60 6.98 -12.65
CA ASP A 11 -30.26 6.22 -11.57
C ASP A 11 -29.23 5.37 -10.81
N LEU A 12 -28.95 5.78 -9.56
CA LEU A 12 -28.03 5.08 -8.68
C LEU A 12 -28.44 3.65 -8.37
N LEU A 13 -29.76 3.34 -8.40
CA LEU A 13 -30.27 1.99 -8.19
C LEU A 13 -29.94 1.09 -9.40
N GLU A 14 -30.02 1.62 -10.61
CA GLU A 14 -29.68 0.89 -11.82
C GLU A 14 -28.18 0.53 -11.84
N ILE A 15 -27.32 1.48 -11.49
CA ILE A 15 -25.88 1.24 -11.33
C ILE A 15 -25.60 0.16 -10.28
N PHE A 16 -26.30 0.18 -9.15
CA PHE A 16 -26.14 -0.84 -8.11
C PHE A 16 -26.51 -2.25 -8.65
N PHE A 17 -27.63 -2.39 -9.36
CA PHE A 17 -28.03 -3.65 -9.96
C PHE A 17 -27.06 -4.11 -11.05
N LEU A 18 -26.52 -3.19 -11.85
CA LEU A 18 -25.51 -3.48 -12.86
C LEU A 18 -24.21 -4.05 -12.23
N ILE A 19 -23.71 -3.41 -11.18
CA ILE A 19 -22.53 -3.86 -10.44
C ILE A 19 -22.80 -5.25 -9.83
N LYS A 20 -23.95 -5.45 -9.19
CA LYS A 20 -24.36 -6.74 -8.61
C LYS A 20 -24.41 -7.85 -9.66
N LYS A 21 -24.94 -7.57 -10.85
CA LYS A 21 -25.03 -8.53 -11.96
C LYS A 21 -23.66 -8.94 -12.49
N ARG A 22 -22.68 -8.02 -12.45
CA ARG A 22 -21.32 -8.23 -12.98
C ARG A 22 -20.25 -8.43 -11.89
N ILE A 23 -20.66 -8.71 -10.64
CA ILE A 23 -19.76 -8.84 -9.50
C ILE A 23 -18.65 -9.89 -9.72
N TRP A 24 -18.93 -10.97 -10.42
CA TRP A 24 -17.95 -11.99 -10.75
C TRP A 24 -16.81 -11.45 -11.64
N ILE A 25 -17.11 -10.53 -12.55
CA ILE A 25 -16.09 -9.88 -13.40
C ILE A 25 -15.20 -8.98 -12.54
N ILE A 26 -15.81 -8.23 -11.62
CA ILE A 26 -15.10 -7.34 -10.70
C ILE A 26 -14.16 -8.15 -9.79
N LEU A 27 -14.66 -9.25 -9.21
CA LEU A 27 -13.85 -10.14 -8.37
C LEU A 27 -12.73 -10.82 -9.17
N ALA A 28 -13.02 -11.28 -10.39
CA ALA A 28 -12.00 -11.86 -11.26
C ALA A 28 -10.90 -10.85 -11.62
N ALA A 29 -11.26 -9.61 -11.94
CA ALA A 29 -10.30 -8.54 -12.23
C ALA A 29 -9.43 -8.23 -10.99
N GLY A 30 -10.04 -8.17 -9.80
CA GLY A 30 -9.32 -8.01 -8.54
C GLY A 30 -8.33 -9.15 -8.29
N LEU A 31 -8.73 -10.40 -8.51
CA LEU A 31 -7.85 -11.57 -8.37
C LEU A 31 -6.70 -11.56 -9.38
N ILE A 32 -6.96 -11.20 -10.62
CA ILE A 32 -5.93 -11.16 -11.68
C ILE A 32 -4.91 -10.06 -11.36
N LEU A 33 -5.36 -8.83 -11.08
CA LEU A 33 -4.46 -7.73 -10.75
C LEU A 33 -3.74 -7.92 -9.40
N GLY A 34 -4.43 -8.42 -8.39
CA GLY A 34 -3.82 -8.79 -7.11
C GLY A 34 -2.76 -9.87 -7.26
N GLY A 35 -3.04 -10.91 -8.05
CA GLY A 35 -2.08 -11.97 -8.37
C GLY A 35 -0.88 -11.44 -9.16
N ALA A 36 -1.11 -10.61 -10.17
CA ALA A 36 -0.04 -9.98 -10.96
C ALA A 36 0.85 -9.09 -10.06
N THR A 37 0.24 -8.28 -9.18
CA THR A 37 0.98 -7.45 -8.22
C THR A 37 1.77 -8.31 -7.23
N GLY A 38 1.22 -9.44 -6.79
CA GLY A 38 1.93 -10.40 -5.92
C GLY A 38 3.16 -11.00 -6.60
N ILE A 39 3.02 -11.43 -7.85
CA ILE A 39 4.12 -11.95 -8.66
C ILE A 39 5.19 -10.88 -8.86
N PHE A 40 4.77 -9.67 -9.25
CA PHE A 40 5.70 -8.54 -9.43
C PHE A 40 6.45 -8.22 -8.13
N THR A 41 5.75 -8.16 -7.00
CA THR A 41 6.35 -7.89 -5.69
C THR A 41 7.38 -8.94 -5.31
N HIS A 42 7.10 -10.22 -5.61
CA HIS A 42 7.99 -11.32 -5.24
C HIS A 42 9.28 -11.36 -6.09
N TYR A 43 9.18 -11.06 -7.39
CA TYR A 43 10.32 -11.21 -8.32
C TYR A 43 11.08 -9.92 -8.60
N CYS A 44 10.42 -8.77 -8.52
CA CYS A 44 11.01 -7.48 -8.93
C CYS A 44 11.46 -6.62 -7.76
N ILE A 45 10.94 -6.83 -6.53
CA ILE A 45 11.29 -6.00 -5.38
C ILE A 45 12.24 -6.79 -4.48
N GLN A 46 13.41 -6.22 -4.21
CA GLN A 46 14.37 -6.81 -3.29
C GLN A 46 13.85 -6.80 -1.85
N PRO A 47 14.00 -7.89 -1.10
CA PRO A 47 13.63 -7.92 0.31
C PRO A 47 14.59 -7.03 1.10
N THR A 48 14.06 -6.25 2.05
CA THR A 48 14.82 -5.46 3.03
C THR A 48 14.63 -6.02 4.43
N TYR A 49 15.70 -6.02 5.20
CA TYR A 49 15.76 -6.48 6.57
C TYR A 49 15.94 -5.27 7.48
N SER A 50 15.33 -5.30 8.66
CA SER A 50 15.41 -4.22 9.62
C SER A 50 16.11 -4.68 10.89
N SER A 51 17.07 -3.87 11.35
CA SER A 51 17.71 -4.00 12.66
C SER A 51 17.39 -2.79 13.50
N THR A 52 17.25 -2.96 14.80
CA THR A 52 16.87 -1.89 15.71
C THR A 52 17.71 -1.95 16.98
N ALA A 53 18.21 -0.80 17.40
CA ALA A 53 18.85 -0.60 18.69
C ALA A 53 18.12 0.47 19.51
N LYS A 54 18.32 0.44 20.83
CA LYS A 54 17.71 1.39 21.77
C LYS A 54 18.73 1.98 22.73
N LEU A 55 18.73 3.30 22.81
CA LEU A 55 19.53 4.05 23.75
C LEU A 55 18.64 4.71 24.80
N TYR A 56 19.01 4.58 26.06
CA TYR A 56 18.38 5.32 27.15
C TYR A 56 19.15 6.58 27.46
N ILE A 57 18.45 7.72 27.43
CA ILE A 57 19.03 9.03 27.62
C ILE A 57 18.99 9.41 29.09
N LEU A 58 20.20 9.54 29.66
CA LEU A 58 20.38 9.96 31.04
C LEU A 58 20.23 11.47 31.14
N THR A 59 19.47 11.94 32.12
CA THR A 59 19.46 13.34 32.54
C THR A 59 20.31 13.46 33.80
N SER A 60 21.06 14.53 33.89
CA SER A 60 22.02 14.81 35.00
C SER A 60 21.36 14.85 36.40
N SER A 61 20.05 14.85 36.50
CA SER A 61 19.32 14.79 37.77
C SER A 61 19.07 13.35 38.18
N THR A 62 19.78 12.90 39.19
CA THR A 62 19.77 11.54 39.78
C THR A 62 18.43 11.14 40.41
N SER A 63 17.45 12.01 40.50
CA SER A 63 16.13 11.72 41.08
C SER A 63 15.00 12.31 40.19
N ILE A 64 14.17 11.42 39.67
CA ILE A 64 12.91 11.78 39.00
C ILE A 64 11.93 12.17 40.13
N THR A 65 11.82 13.48 40.37
CA THR A 65 10.95 14.00 41.45
C THR A 65 9.72 14.74 40.91
N SER A 66 9.64 15.03 39.61
CA SER A 66 8.52 15.78 39.06
C SER A 66 8.15 15.39 37.62
N LEU A 67 6.90 15.67 37.23
CA LEU A 67 6.44 15.53 35.84
C LEU A 67 7.25 16.43 34.87
N ALA A 68 7.82 17.52 35.38
CA ALA A 68 8.70 18.40 34.60
C ALA A 68 9.97 17.68 34.16
N ASP A 69 10.56 16.81 34.98
CA ASP A 69 11.78 16.04 34.65
C ASP A 69 11.54 15.05 33.51
N ILE A 70 10.32 14.46 33.45
CA ILE A 70 9.94 13.57 32.35
C ILE A 70 9.83 14.36 31.04
N GLN A 71 9.21 15.55 31.08
CA GLN A 71 9.02 16.39 29.91
C GLN A 71 10.35 16.95 29.38
N VAL A 72 11.27 17.29 30.26
CA VAL A 72 12.64 17.68 29.87
C VAL A 72 13.35 16.50 29.20
N GLY A 73 13.24 15.28 29.76
CA GLY A 73 13.88 14.09 29.19
C GLY A 73 13.35 13.74 27.79
N THR A 74 12.05 13.89 27.54
CA THR A 74 11.47 13.66 26.21
C THR A 74 11.88 14.73 25.21
N SER A 75 12.02 15.98 25.63
CA SER A 75 12.52 17.07 24.78
C SER A 75 13.98 16.86 24.41
N LEU A 76 14.82 16.47 25.36
CA LEU A 76 16.22 16.12 25.12
C LEU A 76 16.37 14.98 24.12
N THR A 77 15.48 13.96 24.18
CA THR A 77 15.53 12.86 23.22
C THR A 77 15.30 13.34 21.78
N LYS A 78 14.45 14.35 21.57
CA LYS A 78 14.26 14.97 20.25
C LYS A 78 15.51 15.69 19.76
N ASP A 79 16.20 16.40 20.65
CA ASP A 79 17.47 17.07 20.34
C ASP A 79 18.53 16.02 19.97
N TYR A 80 18.57 14.91 20.66
CA TYR A 80 19.48 13.81 20.34
C TYR A 80 19.20 13.17 18.98
N ILE A 81 17.94 13.04 18.57
CA ILE A 81 17.59 12.61 17.21
C ILE A 81 18.24 13.54 16.17
N GLN A 82 18.18 14.86 16.38
CA GLN A 82 18.79 15.83 15.46
C GLN A 82 20.32 15.70 15.44
N LEU A 83 20.94 15.46 16.59
CA LEU A 83 22.39 15.28 16.68
C LEU A 83 22.85 14.01 15.96
N VAL A 84 22.14 12.89 16.15
CA VAL A 84 22.49 11.60 15.52
C VAL A 84 22.31 11.65 13.99
N GLN A 85 21.35 12.42 13.49
CA GLN A 85 21.14 12.64 12.06
C GLN A 85 22.11 13.66 11.46
N SER A 86 22.93 14.28 12.26
CA SER A 86 23.85 15.32 11.78
C SER A 86 24.92 14.73 10.84
N ARG A 87 25.33 15.54 9.86
CA ARG A 87 26.32 15.15 8.85
C ARG A 87 27.62 14.55 9.46
N PRO A 88 28.23 15.14 10.51
CA PRO A 88 29.43 14.58 11.10
C PRO A 88 29.25 13.14 11.61
N VAL A 89 28.13 12.84 12.28
CA VAL A 89 27.84 11.50 12.81
C VAL A 89 27.66 10.50 11.68
N VAL A 90 26.86 10.85 10.67
CA VAL A 90 26.57 9.95 9.55
C VAL A 90 27.83 9.71 8.70
N GLU A 91 28.63 10.74 8.43
CA GLU A 91 29.88 10.59 7.68
C GLU A 91 30.94 9.76 8.44
N GLU A 92 30.95 9.83 9.76
CA GLU A 92 31.80 9.00 10.61
C GLU A 92 31.38 7.51 10.50
N VAL A 93 30.09 7.21 10.57
CA VAL A 93 29.55 5.85 10.37
C VAL A 93 29.89 5.32 8.96
N ILE A 94 29.68 6.14 7.93
CA ILE A 94 30.03 5.78 6.53
C ILE A 94 31.51 5.43 6.43
N SER A 95 32.36 6.23 7.06
CA SER A 95 33.82 6.00 7.05
C SER A 95 34.23 4.72 7.78
N ASN A 96 33.67 4.49 8.97
CA ASN A 96 34.02 3.36 9.84
C ASN A 96 33.59 2.03 9.20
N LEU A 97 32.39 1.99 8.62
CA LEU A 97 31.85 0.82 7.91
C LEU A 97 32.32 0.75 6.44
N LYS A 98 33.07 1.75 5.97
CA LYS A 98 33.54 1.85 4.57
C LYS A 98 32.42 1.71 3.55
N LEU A 99 31.27 2.34 3.82
CA LEU A 99 30.12 2.27 2.94
C LEU A 99 30.37 3.08 1.67
N ASN A 100 30.03 2.52 0.52
CA ASN A 100 30.04 3.26 -0.74
C ASN A 100 28.66 3.89 -0.97
N ARG A 101 28.23 4.75 -0.04
CA ARG A 101 26.93 5.43 -0.01
C ARG A 101 27.12 6.88 0.41
N THR A 102 26.24 7.72 -0.08
CA THR A 102 26.20 9.15 0.32
C THR A 102 25.51 9.33 1.68
N TYR A 103 25.67 10.50 2.26
CA TYR A 103 24.98 10.89 3.49
C TYR A 103 23.45 10.73 3.37
N GLU A 104 22.88 11.17 2.26
CA GLU A 104 21.45 11.12 1.99
C GLU A 104 20.96 9.67 1.86
N GLU A 105 21.69 8.82 1.14
CA GLU A 105 21.36 7.40 0.98
C GLU A 105 21.38 6.63 2.29
N VAL A 106 22.30 6.95 3.18
CA VAL A 106 22.35 6.33 4.52
C VAL A 106 21.18 6.81 5.36
N LEU A 107 20.86 8.11 5.35
CA LEU A 107 19.70 8.62 6.11
C LEU A 107 18.37 8.04 5.62
N ASP A 108 18.20 7.83 4.32
CA ASP A 108 16.98 7.22 3.77
C ASP A 108 16.78 5.77 4.23
N GLN A 109 17.86 5.10 4.60
CA GLN A 109 17.84 3.74 5.15
C GLN A 109 17.71 3.70 6.67
N MET A 110 17.81 4.84 7.33
CA MET A 110 17.77 4.96 8.78
C MET A 110 16.45 5.59 9.24
N SER A 111 15.96 5.11 10.36
CA SER A 111 14.83 5.72 11.05
C SER A 111 15.19 5.95 12.51
N PHE A 112 14.91 7.16 12.97
CA PHE A 112 15.17 7.59 14.34
C PHE A 112 13.85 8.01 14.96
N SER A 113 13.51 7.41 16.10
CA SER A 113 12.24 7.72 16.75
C SER A 113 12.36 7.70 18.28
N ASN A 114 11.43 8.40 18.90
CA ASN A 114 11.27 8.38 20.35
C ASN A 114 9.84 7.89 20.64
N PRO A 115 9.66 6.74 21.31
CA PRO A 115 8.34 6.32 21.76
C PRO A 115 7.74 7.37 22.70
N THR A 116 6.44 7.61 22.57
CA THR A 116 5.72 8.65 23.32
C THR A 116 6.02 8.56 24.82
N ASP A 117 6.33 9.69 25.42
CA ASP A 117 6.60 9.86 26.87
C ASP A 117 7.74 8.99 27.42
N THR A 118 8.71 8.66 26.59
CA THR A 118 9.90 7.91 27.03
C THR A 118 11.19 8.70 26.81
N ARG A 119 12.26 8.26 27.47
CA ARG A 119 13.64 8.73 27.29
C ARG A 119 14.44 7.76 26.41
N ILE A 120 13.76 7.04 25.54
CA ILE A 120 14.39 6.03 24.69
C ILE A 120 14.51 6.59 23.29
N LEU A 121 15.73 6.62 22.79
CA LEU A 121 16.03 6.82 21.37
C LEU A 121 16.07 5.45 20.69
N VAL A 122 15.21 5.26 19.71
CA VAL A 122 15.18 4.07 18.87
C VAL A 122 15.85 4.39 17.55
N ILE A 123 16.86 3.62 17.19
CA ILE A 123 17.61 3.72 15.92
C ILE A 123 17.32 2.43 15.15
N THR A 124 16.84 2.57 13.92
CA THR A 124 16.49 1.44 13.06
C THR A 124 17.17 1.64 11.71
N ALA A 125 17.84 0.61 11.21
CA ALA A 125 18.38 0.55 9.85
C ALA A 125 17.61 -0.48 9.02
N GLU A 126 17.41 -0.18 7.75
CA GLU A 126 16.82 -1.08 6.76
C GLU A 126 17.78 -1.27 5.59
N ASP A 127 18.21 -2.51 5.35
CA ASP A 127 19.12 -2.86 4.26
C ASP A 127 18.75 -4.22 3.65
N PRO A 128 19.05 -4.46 2.35
CA PRO A 128 18.93 -5.80 1.76
C PRO A 128 19.81 -6.87 2.42
N ASP A 129 20.93 -6.47 3.03
CA ASP A 129 21.80 -7.35 3.81
C ASP A 129 21.47 -7.21 5.31
N PRO A 130 20.94 -8.27 5.97
CA PRO A 130 20.60 -8.24 7.39
C PRO A 130 21.80 -8.06 8.31
N VAL A 131 23.01 -8.44 7.88
CA VAL A 131 24.24 -8.23 8.65
C VAL A 131 24.63 -6.77 8.60
N LEU A 132 24.60 -6.17 7.41
CA LEU A 132 24.90 -4.75 7.24
C LEU A 132 23.88 -3.87 7.98
N ALA A 133 22.58 -4.20 7.94
CA ALA A 133 21.55 -3.49 8.71
C ALA A 133 21.87 -3.47 10.20
N LYS A 134 22.32 -4.61 10.75
CA LYS A 134 22.77 -4.70 12.15
C LYS A 134 24.01 -3.84 12.39
N ASP A 135 25.04 -4.00 11.56
CA ASP A 135 26.32 -3.29 11.75
C ASP A 135 26.13 -1.78 11.64
N MET A 136 25.26 -1.31 10.74
CA MET A 136 24.90 0.11 10.65
C MET A 136 24.29 0.62 11.94
N VAL A 137 23.30 -0.09 12.50
CA VAL A 137 22.64 0.32 13.75
C VAL A 137 23.64 0.35 14.91
N ASP A 138 24.47 -0.67 15.04
CA ASP A 138 25.45 -0.77 16.14
C ASP A 138 26.49 0.34 16.04
N GLU A 139 26.99 0.64 14.84
CA GLU A 139 27.93 1.71 14.62
C GLU A 139 27.30 3.09 14.90
N PHE A 140 26.07 3.31 14.45
CA PHE A 140 25.32 4.52 14.80
C PHE A 140 25.17 4.71 16.31
N VAL A 141 24.95 3.65 17.06
CA VAL A 141 24.85 3.66 18.53
C VAL A 141 26.17 4.11 19.14
N GLU A 142 27.28 3.50 18.72
CA GLU A 142 28.60 3.84 19.27
C GLU A 142 29.05 5.26 18.92
N VAL A 143 28.92 5.68 17.67
CA VAL A 143 29.27 7.03 17.23
C VAL A 143 28.34 8.06 17.89
N ALA A 144 27.02 7.80 17.96
CA ALA A 144 26.06 8.67 18.59
C ALA A 144 26.36 8.88 20.08
N LYS A 145 26.68 7.82 20.79
CA LYS A 145 27.02 7.84 22.21
C LYS A 145 28.13 8.84 22.53
N VAL A 146 29.22 8.71 21.78
CA VAL A 146 30.42 9.57 21.97
C VAL A 146 30.13 11.02 21.57
N ASN A 147 29.47 11.22 20.42
CA ASN A 147 29.18 12.57 19.92
C ASN A 147 28.18 13.30 20.81
N ILE A 148 27.13 12.64 21.28
CA ILE A 148 26.14 13.22 22.20
C ILE A 148 26.82 13.66 23.50
N ALA A 149 27.60 12.77 24.13
CA ALA A 149 28.29 13.08 25.36
C ALA A 149 29.24 14.27 25.22
N SER A 150 29.98 14.33 24.09
CA SER A 150 30.93 15.41 23.79
C SER A 150 30.22 16.76 23.58
N ILE A 151 29.14 16.80 22.80
CA ILE A 151 28.41 18.02 22.44
C ILE A 151 27.60 18.55 23.62
N MET A 152 26.86 17.66 24.30
CA MET A 152 25.97 18.02 25.40
C MET A 152 26.68 18.17 26.72
N LYS A 153 27.96 17.75 26.82
CA LYS A 153 28.76 17.71 28.06
C LYS A 153 28.03 16.96 29.17
N THR A 154 27.41 15.84 28.82
CA THR A 154 26.67 14.94 29.70
C THR A 154 27.33 13.57 29.79
N GLU A 155 26.82 12.70 30.63
CA GLU A 155 27.22 11.30 30.61
C GLU A 155 26.73 10.64 29.29
N GLU A 156 27.45 9.60 28.88
CA GLU A 156 27.08 8.84 27.68
C GLU A 156 25.71 8.16 27.87
N PRO A 157 24.85 8.18 26.84
CA PRO A 157 23.61 7.41 26.85
C PRO A 157 23.87 5.92 27.12
N SER A 158 23.00 5.27 27.89
CA SER A 158 23.11 3.85 28.17
C SER A 158 22.49 3.03 27.06
N ILE A 159 23.19 2.00 26.58
CA ILE A 159 22.67 1.07 25.58
C ILE A 159 21.68 0.13 26.28
N VAL A 160 20.45 0.12 25.82
CA VAL A 160 19.39 -0.81 26.31
C VAL A 160 19.37 -2.06 25.48
N GLU A 161 19.51 -1.90 24.15
CA GLU A 161 19.44 -3.01 23.19
C GLU A 161 20.33 -2.68 21.99
N MET A 162 21.17 -3.61 21.60
CA MET A 162 21.98 -3.55 20.38
C MET A 162 21.20 -4.13 19.19
N GLY A 163 21.67 -3.83 17.99
CA GLY A 163 21.10 -4.38 16.77
C GLY A 163 21.14 -5.90 16.74
N TYR A 164 20.17 -6.49 16.06
CA TYR A 164 20.09 -7.94 15.86
C TYR A 164 19.98 -8.27 14.36
N ILE A 165 20.45 -9.46 13.98
CA ILE A 165 20.32 -9.94 12.60
C ILE A 165 18.89 -10.44 12.39
N ALA A 166 18.14 -9.75 11.52
CA ALA A 166 16.77 -10.12 11.22
C ALA A 166 16.70 -11.39 10.38
N ASN A 167 15.91 -12.37 10.82
CA ASN A 167 15.70 -13.63 10.09
C ASN A 167 14.60 -13.54 9.01
N LYS A 168 13.83 -12.46 8.99
CA LYS A 168 12.73 -12.26 8.05
C LYS A 168 12.75 -10.82 7.51
N PRO A 169 12.49 -10.64 6.21
CA PRO A 169 12.38 -9.31 5.65
C PRO A 169 11.16 -8.58 6.18
N VAL A 170 11.29 -7.26 6.37
CA VAL A 170 10.19 -6.36 6.76
C VAL A 170 9.48 -5.76 5.55
N SER A 171 10.17 -5.64 4.43
CA SER A 171 9.63 -5.15 3.16
C SER A 171 10.09 -6.06 2.01
N PRO A 172 9.29 -6.21 0.92
CA PRO A 172 7.94 -5.70 0.74
C PRO A 172 6.88 -6.52 1.50
N SER A 173 5.83 -5.85 1.94
CA SER A 173 4.68 -6.54 2.55
C SER A 173 3.78 -7.12 1.47
N MET A 174 3.98 -8.41 1.13
CA MET A 174 3.18 -9.14 0.13
C MET A 174 1.68 -8.94 0.32
N LYS A 175 1.20 -9.05 1.56
CA LYS A 175 -0.24 -8.90 1.87
C LYS A 175 -0.76 -7.52 1.52
N LYS A 176 -0.02 -6.46 1.86
CA LYS A 176 -0.40 -5.07 1.54
C LYS A 176 -0.41 -4.82 0.05
N ASN A 177 0.63 -5.24 -0.66
CA ASN A 177 0.77 -5.01 -2.10
C ASN A 177 -0.31 -5.76 -2.90
N VAL A 178 -0.57 -7.03 -2.57
CA VAL A 178 -1.64 -7.82 -3.19
C VAL A 178 -3.01 -7.20 -2.90
N ALA A 179 -3.27 -6.73 -1.68
CA ALA A 179 -4.53 -6.08 -1.35
C ALA A 179 -4.74 -4.78 -2.13
N ILE A 180 -3.69 -3.95 -2.24
CA ILE A 180 -3.72 -2.71 -3.04
C ILE A 180 -3.97 -3.04 -4.52
N GLY A 181 -3.25 -4.02 -5.07
CA GLY A 181 -3.44 -4.46 -6.45
C GLY A 181 -4.84 -5.00 -6.72
N ALA A 182 -5.39 -5.78 -5.80
CA ALA A 182 -6.75 -6.31 -5.91
C ALA A 182 -7.81 -5.18 -5.85
N LEU A 183 -7.67 -4.23 -4.94
CA LEU A 183 -8.56 -3.06 -4.86
C LEU A 183 -8.50 -2.22 -6.14
N LEU A 184 -7.30 -1.96 -6.64
CA LEU A 184 -7.11 -1.23 -7.89
C LEU A 184 -7.77 -1.97 -9.08
N GLY A 185 -7.63 -3.29 -9.13
CA GLY A 185 -8.26 -4.14 -10.14
C GLY A 185 -9.78 -4.08 -10.12
N MET A 186 -10.36 -4.14 -8.93
CA MET A 186 -11.81 -4.00 -8.76
C MET A 186 -12.28 -2.60 -9.18
N PHE A 187 -11.55 -1.56 -8.80
CA PHE A 187 -11.88 -0.18 -9.15
C PHE A 187 -11.86 0.05 -10.68
N ILE A 188 -10.82 -0.43 -11.35
CA ILE A 188 -10.71 -0.35 -12.82
C ILE A 188 -11.86 -1.12 -13.49
N ALA A 189 -12.19 -2.32 -12.99
CA ALA A 189 -13.29 -3.11 -13.55
C ALA A 189 -14.64 -2.39 -13.41
N VAL A 190 -14.91 -1.77 -12.26
CA VAL A 190 -16.12 -0.97 -12.05
C VAL A 190 -16.15 0.23 -13.00
N ALA A 191 -15.03 0.96 -13.15
CA ALA A 191 -14.95 2.08 -14.06
C ALA A 191 -15.22 1.67 -15.51
N ILE A 192 -14.64 0.56 -15.97
CA ILE A 192 -14.89 0.02 -17.33
C ILE A 192 -16.36 -0.37 -17.49
N ILE A 193 -16.97 -1.03 -16.49
CA ILE A 193 -18.38 -1.42 -16.54
C ILE A 193 -19.28 -0.19 -16.63
N LEU A 194 -18.98 0.88 -15.90
CA LEU A 194 -19.73 2.13 -15.95
C LEU A 194 -19.59 2.83 -17.30
N VAL A 195 -18.37 2.91 -17.82
CA VAL A 195 -18.15 3.49 -19.15
C VAL A 195 -18.90 2.71 -20.24
N LEU A 196 -18.83 1.38 -20.21
CA LEU A 196 -19.57 0.54 -21.15
C LEU A 196 -21.10 0.70 -21.00
N TYR A 197 -21.58 0.92 -19.78
CA TYR A 197 -22.99 1.19 -19.52
C TYR A 197 -23.41 2.54 -20.10
N LEU A 198 -22.60 3.59 -19.94
CA LEU A 198 -22.91 4.93 -20.47
C LEU A 198 -22.86 4.99 -22.02
N ILE A 199 -22.09 4.11 -22.66
CA ILE A 199 -22.00 4.02 -24.14
C ILE A 199 -23.09 3.09 -24.71
N ASP A 200 -23.76 2.30 -23.88
CA ASP A 200 -24.78 1.32 -24.31
C ASP A 200 -26.14 2.02 -24.49
N ASP A 201 -26.38 2.58 -25.68
CA ASP A 201 -27.64 3.25 -26.06
C ASP A 201 -28.77 2.25 -26.38
N THR A 202 -28.68 1.00 -25.92
CA THR A 202 -29.66 -0.03 -26.24
C THR A 202 -30.89 0.07 -25.34
N VAL A 203 -32.06 0.28 -25.93
CA VAL A 203 -33.36 0.24 -25.25
C VAL A 203 -33.61 -1.19 -24.70
N LYS A 204 -33.69 -1.35 -23.40
CA LYS A 204 -33.82 -2.64 -22.71
C LYS A 204 -35.17 -2.84 -22.01
N SER A 205 -35.87 -1.78 -21.72
CA SER A 205 -37.14 -1.82 -20.96
C SER A 205 -38.25 -1.05 -21.68
N SER A 206 -39.50 -1.33 -21.31
CA SER A 206 -40.64 -0.54 -21.75
C SER A 206 -40.60 0.89 -21.24
N ASP A 207 -39.99 1.09 -20.07
CA ASP A 207 -39.83 2.42 -19.45
C ASP A 207 -38.83 3.29 -20.22
N ASP A 208 -37.81 2.66 -20.87
CA ASP A 208 -36.87 3.37 -21.74
C ASP A 208 -37.58 3.93 -22.99
N ILE A 209 -38.55 3.18 -23.53
CA ILE A 209 -39.35 3.64 -24.70
C ILE A 209 -40.19 4.87 -24.31
N GLU A 210 -40.80 4.86 -23.16
CA GLU A 210 -41.58 5.96 -22.68
C GLU A 210 -40.69 7.20 -22.38
N LYS A 211 -39.54 6.97 -21.76
CA LYS A 211 -38.59 8.03 -21.35
C LYS A 211 -37.91 8.68 -22.56
N TYR A 212 -37.43 7.90 -23.54
CA TYR A 212 -36.65 8.40 -24.68
C TYR A 212 -37.46 8.71 -25.92
N LEU A 213 -38.58 8.02 -26.17
CA LEU A 213 -39.42 8.23 -27.34
C LEU A 213 -40.73 8.93 -27.04
N GLY A 214 -41.08 9.11 -25.76
CA GLY A 214 -42.36 9.74 -25.33
C GLY A 214 -43.58 8.93 -25.75
N LEU A 215 -43.41 7.63 -26.05
CA LEU A 215 -44.47 6.75 -26.52
C LEU A 215 -44.89 5.79 -25.41
N ASN A 216 -46.15 5.81 -25.02
CA ASN A 216 -46.71 4.84 -24.08
C ASN A 216 -46.68 3.43 -24.72
N THR A 217 -46.02 2.48 -24.10
CA THR A 217 -46.04 1.10 -24.50
C THR A 217 -47.40 0.47 -24.25
N LEU A 218 -48.08 0.09 -25.31
CA LEU A 218 -49.42 -0.50 -25.21
C LEU A 218 -49.39 -1.96 -24.74
N THR A 219 -48.34 -2.66 -25.06
CA THR A 219 -48.14 -4.06 -24.63
C THR A 219 -46.69 -4.53 -24.80
N ALA A 220 -46.16 -5.32 -23.88
CA ALA A 220 -44.88 -5.99 -23.99
C ALA A 220 -45.12 -7.49 -24.21
N ILE A 221 -44.60 -8.02 -25.31
CA ILE A 221 -44.71 -9.47 -25.62
C ILE A 221 -43.40 -10.13 -25.08
N PRO A 222 -43.47 -10.90 -23.97
CA PRO A 222 -42.28 -11.55 -23.45
C PRO A 222 -41.83 -12.63 -24.41
N LEU A 223 -40.54 -12.68 -24.72
CA LEU A 223 -39.95 -13.83 -25.46
C LEU A 223 -40.14 -15.10 -24.64
N ARG A 224 -40.78 -16.11 -25.26
CA ARG A 224 -40.95 -17.43 -24.62
C ARG A 224 -39.56 -18.06 -24.37
N GLU A 225 -39.27 -18.48 -23.16
CA GLU A 225 -38.03 -19.17 -22.78
C GLU A 225 -37.70 -20.39 -23.68
N ASP A 226 -38.71 -21.01 -24.23
CA ASP A 226 -38.57 -22.15 -25.15
C ASP A 226 -37.84 -21.80 -26.46
N GLU A 227 -37.86 -20.57 -26.93
CA GLU A 227 -37.16 -20.16 -28.15
C GLU A 227 -35.66 -19.85 -27.90
N GLU A 228 -35.31 -19.38 -26.74
CA GLU A 228 -33.89 -19.22 -26.35
C GLU A 228 -33.20 -20.57 -26.21
N ILE A 229 -33.87 -21.56 -25.63
CA ILE A 229 -33.37 -22.93 -25.50
C ILE A 229 -33.20 -23.58 -26.89
N LYS A 230 -34.11 -23.33 -27.83
CA LYS A 230 -34.00 -23.82 -29.22
C LYS A 230 -32.84 -23.12 -29.96
N LYS A 231 -32.66 -21.83 -29.83
CA LYS A 231 -31.52 -21.08 -30.43
C LYS A 231 -30.19 -21.56 -29.89
N ARG A 232 -30.06 -21.77 -28.57
CA ARG A 232 -28.84 -22.32 -27.95
C ARG A 232 -28.54 -23.75 -28.40
N LYS A 233 -29.55 -24.62 -28.47
CA LYS A 233 -29.39 -26.00 -28.98
C LYS A 233 -29.03 -26.02 -30.47
N TRP A 234 -29.55 -25.10 -31.28
CA TRP A 234 -29.28 -25.04 -32.71
C TRP A 234 -27.86 -24.52 -33.01
N SER A 235 -27.40 -23.48 -32.32
CA SER A 235 -26.02 -22.97 -32.43
C SER A 235 -24.98 -24.00 -31.98
N SER A 236 -25.27 -24.78 -30.92
CA SER A 236 -24.38 -25.84 -30.44
C SER A 236 -24.31 -27.05 -31.40
N LYS A 237 -25.36 -27.31 -32.20
CA LYS A 237 -25.35 -28.36 -33.23
C LYS A 237 -24.58 -27.92 -34.49
N LEU A 238 -24.67 -26.66 -34.90
CA LEU A 238 -23.91 -26.13 -36.04
C LEU A 238 -22.39 -26.09 -35.77
N GLY A 239 -21.96 -25.86 -34.51
CA GLY A 239 -20.55 -25.90 -34.10
C GLY A 239 -19.94 -27.32 -34.10
N LYS A 240 -20.76 -28.38 -33.92
CA LYS A 240 -20.29 -29.76 -33.94
C LYS A 240 -20.22 -30.42 -35.33
N GLY A 241 -20.96 -29.89 -36.32
CA GLY A 241 -20.96 -30.41 -37.69
C GLY A 241 -19.70 -30.09 -38.51
N LYS A 242 -18.92 -29.10 -38.13
CA LYS A 242 -17.72 -28.63 -38.89
C LYS A 242 -16.40 -29.33 -38.51
N LYS A 243 -16.44 -30.34 -37.63
CA LYS A 243 -15.21 -31.03 -37.15
C LYS A 243 -15.12 -32.50 -37.63
N LYS A 244 -15.92 -32.95 -38.59
CA LYS A 244 -15.92 -34.35 -39.04
C LYS A 244 -15.48 -34.63 -40.48
N ASP A 245 -15.17 -33.57 -41.27
CA ASP A 245 -14.65 -33.77 -42.63
C ASP A 245 -13.27 -33.13 -42.72
N GLY A 246 -12.27 -33.86 -42.26
CA GLY A 246 -10.86 -33.50 -42.32
C GLY A 246 -10.00 -34.70 -41.93
N LYS A 247 -10.05 -35.73 -42.78
CA LYS A 247 -9.06 -36.80 -42.76
C LYS A 247 -8.64 -37.10 -44.20
#